data_ced30efa91b07c4914deea70260adb0d
#
_entry.id   ced30efa91b07c4914deea70260adb0d
#
_cell.length_a   1.000
_cell.length_b   1.000
_cell.length_c   1.000
_cell.angle_alpha   90.00
_cell.angle_beta   90.00
_cell.angle_gamma   90.00
#
_symmetry.space_group_name_H-M   'P 1'
#
loop_
_entity.id
_entity.type
_entity.pdbx_description
1 polymer ?
#
loop_
_entity_poly.entity_id
_entity_poly.type
_entity_poly.pdbx_seq_one_letter_code
_entity_poly.pdbx_strand_id
1 'polypeptide(L)'
;MKQMLLAIILILVPVAAFTGFHVATPRGAATTSGLGDLSSLKAIVSDVQSRVEKNDMASASERMTDYESAWDHGQTSIRPLNPEYWGYVDAASDAAIKALREPHPSRDKARQTLAALMASLGDPSRAAP
;
A
#
# COMPACT_ATOMS: atom_id res chain seq x y z
N MET A 1 -45.09 -14.60 6.52
CA MET A 1 -44.16 -15.37 7.34
C MET A 1 -43.25 -16.32 6.54
N LYS A 2 -43.76 -16.93 5.50
CA LYS A 2 -42.94 -17.82 4.65
C LYS A 2 -41.88 -17.10 3.85
N GLN A 3 -42.07 -15.84 3.54
CA GLN A 3 -41.11 -15.04 2.76
C GLN A 3 -39.92 -14.51 3.58
N MET A 4 -40.08 -14.43 4.89
CA MET A 4 -38.98 -13.99 5.77
C MET A 4 -37.90 -15.04 5.96
N LEU A 5 -38.29 -16.32 5.91
CA LEU A 5 -37.33 -17.42 6.09
C LEU A 5 -36.42 -17.59 4.86
N LEU A 6 -36.91 -17.27 3.69
CA LEU A 6 -36.11 -17.33 2.45
C LEU A 6 -35.05 -16.23 2.38
N ALA A 7 -35.35 -15.07 2.95
CA ALA A 7 -34.40 -13.96 2.97
C ALA A 7 -33.19 -14.24 3.88
N ILE A 8 -33.40 -14.96 4.96
CA ILE A 8 -32.32 -15.27 5.93
C ILE A 8 -31.36 -16.30 5.34
N ILE A 9 -31.88 -17.26 4.59
CA ILE A 9 -31.03 -18.27 3.97
C ILE A 9 -30.15 -17.68 2.87
N LEU A 10 -30.65 -16.67 2.16
CA LEU A 10 -29.93 -16.03 1.09
C LEU A 10 -28.76 -15.16 1.56
N ILE A 11 -28.82 -14.69 2.82
CA ILE A 11 -27.77 -13.86 3.41
C ILE A 11 -26.62 -14.72 3.94
N LEU A 12 -26.90 -15.93 4.39
CA LEU A 12 -25.90 -16.81 4.96
C LEU A 12 -24.95 -17.43 3.95
N VAL A 13 -25.42 -17.70 2.74
CA VAL A 13 -24.62 -18.37 1.71
C VAL A 13 -23.47 -17.50 1.21
N PRO A 14 -23.65 -16.18 0.96
CA PRO A 14 -22.54 -15.34 0.50
C PRO A 14 -21.45 -15.18 1.57
N VAL A 15 -21.82 -15.17 2.84
CA VAL A 15 -20.87 -15.02 3.94
C VAL A 15 -19.99 -16.25 4.09
N ALA A 16 -20.55 -17.42 3.96
CA ALA A 16 -19.78 -18.66 4.03
C ALA A 16 -18.82 -18.81 2.86
N ALA A 17 -19.26 -18.45 1.68
CA ALA A 17 -18.42 -18.48 0.49
C ALA A 17 -17.26 -17.48 0.59
N PHE A 18 -17.53 -16.31 1.14
CA PHE A 18 -16.50 -15.29 1.33
C PHE A 18 -15.47 -15.72 2.38
N THR A 19 -15.91 -16.33 3.44
CA THR A 19 -15.01 -16.82 4.49
C THR A 19 -14.10 -17.93 3.97
N GLY A 20 -14.64 -18.82 3.17
CA GLY A 20 -13.86 -19.90 2.56
C GLY A 20 -12.81 -19.37 1.59
N PHE A 21 -13.15 -18.37 0.83
CA PHE A 21 -12.20 -17.74 -0.09
C PHE A 21 -11.05 -17.04 0.64
N HIS A 22 -11.36 -16.41 1.77
CA HIS A 22 -10.36 -15.72 2.56
C HIS A 22 -9.32 -16.66 3.16
N VAL A 23 -9.75 -17.85 3.54
CA VAL A 23 -8.85 -18.87 4.08
C VAL A 23 -8.02 -19.51 2.96
N ALA A 24 -8.54 -19.52 1.76
CA ALA A 24 -7.91 -20.16 0.63
C ALA A 24 -6.86 -19.30 -0.08
N THR A 25 -6.74 -18.01 0.27
CA THR A 25 -5.68 -17.16 -0.26
C THR A 25 -4.51 -17.13 0.70
N PRO A 26 -3.70 -18.11 0.67
CA PRO A 26 -2.59 -18.15 1.58
C PRO A 26 -1.52 -17.17 1.15
N ARG A 27 -0.93 -16.68 2.09
CA ARG A 27 0.30 -16.03 2.11
C ARG A 27 1.32 -16.51 1.10
N GLY A 28 1.17 -17.64 0.47
CA GLY A 28 2.06 -18.06 -0.60
C GLY A 28 2.15 -17.04 -1.71
N ALA A 29 1.12 -16.26 -1.82
CA ALA A 29 1.15 -15.11 -2.69
C ALA A 29 1.99 -13.96 -2.15
N ALA A 30 2.54 -14.08 -1.00
CA ALA A 30 3.51 -13.14 -0.50
C ALA A 30 4.71 -13.17 -1.42
N THR A 31 4.51 -12.64 -2.54
CA THR A 31 5.47 -12.44 -3.55
C THR A 31 6.63 -11.68 -2.98
N THR A 32 7.71 -12.32 -2.96
CA THR A 32 8.97 -11.65 -2.87
C THR A 32 9.06 -10.73 -4.07
N SER A 33 8.95 -9.47 -3.82
CA SER A 33 9.08 -8.43 -4.82
C SER A 33 10.51 -8.29 -5.35
N GLY A 34 11.37 -9.27 -5.18
CA GLY A 34 12.79 -9.14 -5.48
C GLY A 34 13.55 -8.26 -4.48
N LEU A 35 12.85 -7.50 -3.67
CA LEU A 35 13.41 -6.62 -2.63
C LEU A 35 13.17 -7.15 -1.22
N GLY A 36 12.70 -8.38 -1.09
CA GLY A 36 12.39 -8.98 0.20
C GLY A 36 11.03 -8.57 0.74
N ASP A 37 10.87 -8.63 2.05
CA ASP A 37 9.60 -8.32 2.71
C ASP A 37 9.46 -6.81 2.92
N LEU A 38 8.58 -6.19 2.18
CA LEU A 38 8.27 -4.76 2.25
C LEU A 38 6.95 -4.48 2.99
N SER A 39 6.41 -5.46 3.72
CA SER A 39 5.10 -5.34 4.36
C SER A 39 5.02 -4.20 5.38
N SER A 40 6.08 -3.94 6.13
CA SER A 40 6.09 -2.83 7.08
C SER A 40 6.06 -1.47 6.39
N LEU A 41 6.73 -1.34 5.27
CA LEU A 41 6.70 -0.13 4.44
C LEU A 41 5.31 0.09 3.83
N LYS A 42 4.70 -0.98 3.33
CA LYS A 42 3.32 -0.92 2.81
C LYS A 42 2.33 -0.49 3.88
N ALA A 43 2.50 -0.96 5.10
CA ALA A 43 1.63 -0.58 6.22
C ALA A 43 1.71 0.92 6.51
N ILE A 44 2.91 1.51 6.47
CA ILE A 44 3.09 2.95 6.65
C ILE A 44 2.43 3.72 5.51
N VAL A 45 2.64 3.32 4.26
CA VAL A 45 2.03 3.98 3.10
C VAL A 45 0.51 3.89 3.15
N SER A 46 -0.03 2.75 3.57
CA SER A 46 -1.48 2.58 3.75
C SER A 46 -2.05 3.56 4.78
N ASP A 47 -1.32 3.77 5.88
CA ASP A 47 -1.71 4.74 6.90
C ASP A 47 -1.66 6.17 6.36
N VAL A 48 -0.63 6.52 5.59
CA VAL A 48 -0.54 7.82 4.92
C VAL A 48 -1.72 8.03 3.97
N GLN A 49 -2.06 7.03 3.18
CA GLN A 49 -3.21 7.08 2.27
C GLN A 49 -4.51 7.35 3.03
N SER A 50 -4.71 6.69 4.16
CA SER A 50 -5.89 6.90 5.01
C SER A 50 -6.00 8.34 5.49
N ARG A 51 -4.88 8.96 5.86
CA ARG A 51 -4.84 10.35 6.31
C ARG A 51 -5.14 11.32 5.17
N VAL A 52 -4.64 11.05 3.98
CA VAL A 52 -4.95 11.83 2.77
C VAL A 52 -6.45 11.75 2.45
N GLU A 53 -7.07 10.57 2.60
CA GLU A 53 -8.51 10.41 2.38
C GLU A 53 -9.34 11.26 3.35
N LYS A 54 -8.86 11.44 4.56
CA LYS A 54 -9.47 12.30 5.57
C LYS A 54 -9.14 13.78 5.37
N ASN A 55 -8.43 14.10 4.31
CA ASN A 55 -7.95 15.46 4.01
C ASN A 55 -7.03 16.03 5.09
N ASP A 56 -6.37 15.17 5.84
CA ASP A 56 -5.41 15.54 6.88
C ASP A 56 -3.99 15.47 6.29
N MET A 57 -3.67 16.45 5.48
CA MET A 57 -2.40 16.48 4.73
C MET A 57 -1.20 16.67 5.66
N ALA A 58 -1.36 17.42 6.74
CA ALA A 58 -0.28 17.63 7.71
C ALA A 58 0.12 16.32 8.40
N SER A 59 -0.87 15.57 8.89
CA SER A 59 -0.65 14.27 9.52
C SER A 59 -0.10 13.24 8.52
N ALA A 60 -0.57 13.29 7.28
CA ALA A 60 -0.06 12.43 6.22
C ALA A 60 1.43 12.70 5.95
N SER A 61 1.82 13.95 5.86
CA SER A 61 3.22 14.35 5.67
C SER A 61 4.11 13.92 6.84
N GLU A 62 3.60 14.08 8.05
CA GLU A 62 4.30 13.66 9.26
C GLU A 62 4.52 12.14 9.29
N ARG A 63 3.50 11.37 8.96
CA ARG A 63 3.61 9.90 8.88
C ARG A 63 4.57 9.46 7.77
N MET A 64 4.65 10.22 6.69
CA MET A 64 5.59 9.95 5.61
C MET A 64 7.05 10.02 6.05
N THR A 65 7.36 10.80 7.07
CA THR A 65 8.69 10.85 7.69
C THR A 65 9.08 9.48 8.28
N ASP A 66 8.12 8.76 8.84
CA ASP A 66 8.37 7.39 9.34
C ASP A 66 8.71 6.45 8.19
N TYR A 67 8.05 6.61 7.04
CA TYR A 67 8.37 5.85 5.83
C TYR A 67 9.81 6.13 5.38
N GLU A 68 10.19 7.40 5.30
CA GLU A 68 11.55 7.79 4.91
C GLU A 68 12.60 7.15 5.82
N SER A 69 12.39 7.23 7.12
CA SER A 69 13.30 6.63 8.10
C SER A 69 13.42 5.12 7.90
N ALA A 70 12.30 4.44 7.72
CA ALA A 70 12.28 3.00 7.50
C ALA A 70 12.96 2.62 6.17
N TRP A 71 12.71 3.39 5.12
CA TRP A 71 13.33 3.19 3.81
C TRP A 71 14.84 3.36 3.87
N ASP A 72 15.31 4.45 4.49
CA ASP A 72 16.74 4.74 4.64
C ASP A 72 17.46 3.67 5.48
N HIS A 73 16.85 3.22 6.57
CA HIS A 73 17.41 2.14 7.38
C HIS A 73 17.48 0.82 6.63
N GLY A 74 16.48 0.55 5.79
CA GLY A 74 16.43 -0.68 4.99
C GLY A 74 17.37 -0.67 3.78
N GLN A 75 17.86 0.49 3.37
CA GLN A 75 18.60 0.65 2.13
C GLN A 75 19.78 -0.30 2.00
N THR A 76 20.54 -0.49 3.07
CA THR A 76 21.74 -1.35 3.06
C THR A 76 21.43 -2.82 2.84
N SER A 77 20.24 -3.27 3.22
CA SER A 77 19.82 -4.66 3.05
C SER A 77 18.91 -4.87 1.84
N ILE A 78 18.16 -3.86 1.44
CA ILE A 78 17.19 -3.95 0.33
C ILE A 78 17.86 -3.69 -1.02
N ARG A 79 18.65 -2.62 -1.11
CA ARG A 79 19.27 -2.19 -2.37
C ARG A 79 20.13 -3.28 -3.04
N PRO A 80 20.98 -4.03 -2.30
CA PRO A 80 21.79 -5.07 -2.92
C PRO A 80 20.99 -6.22 -3.51
N LEU A 81 19.76 -6.45 -3.08
CA LEU A 81 18.92 -7.54 -3.58
C LEU A 81 18.52 -7.31 -5.04
N ASN A 82 18.17 -6.10 -5.40
CA ASN A 82 17.91 -5.70 -6.77
C ASN A 82 18.02 -4.17 -6.90
N PRO A 83 19.22 -3.67 -7.25
CA PRO A 83 19.44 -2.21 -7.32
C PRO A 83 18.53 -1.48 -8.29
N GLU A 84 18.14 -2.11 -9.37
CA GLU A 84 17.23 -1.54 -10.37
C GLU A 84 15.84 -1.33 -9.78
N TYR A 85 15.27 -2.37 -9.17
CA TYR A 85 13.95 -2.28 -8.54
C TYR A 85 13.97 -1.34 -7.34
N TRP A 86 15.06 -1.34 -6.58
CA TRP A 86 15.24 -0.39 -5.50
C TRP A 86 15.12 1.06 -6.03
N GLY A 87 15.76 1.34 -7.14
CA GLY A 87 15.72 2.66 -7.77
C GLY A 87 14.31 3.08 -8.21
N TYR A 88 13.52 2.15 -8.70
CA TYR A 88 12.14 2.44 -9.08
C TYR A 88 11.28 2.79 -7.87
N VAL A 89 11.42 2.05 -6.78
CA VAL A 89 10.72 2.34 -5.53
C VAL A 89 11.19 3.66 -4.94
N ASP A 90 12.48 3.91 -4.98
CA ASP A 90 13.08 5.17 -4.50
C ASP A 90 12.50 6.37 -5.24
N ALA A 91 12.40 6.30 -6.56
CA ALA A 91 11.81 7.37 -7.37
C ALA A 91 10.33 7.59 -7.05
N ALA A 92 9.56 6.51 -6.86
CA ALA A 92 8.15 6.60 -6.47
C ALA A 92 8.00 7.18 -5.06
N SER A 93 8.91 6.84 -4.16
CA SER A 93 8.96 7.41 -2.80
C SER A 93 9.19 8.92 -2.84
N ASP A 94 10.16 9.36 -3.61
CA ASP A 94 10.47 10.79 -3.77
C ASP A 94 9.27 11.57 -4.30
N ALA A 95 8.56 11.02 -5.27
CA ALA A 95 7.38 11.65 -5.83
C ALA A 95 6.26 11.84 -4.79
N ALA A 96 6.03 10.81 -3.98
CA ALA A 96 5.03 10.88 -2.91
C ALA A 96 5.43 11.87 -1.81
N ILE A 97 6.69 11.86 -1.41
CA ILE A 97 7.23 12.79 -0.41
C ILE A 97 7.06 14.23 -0.88
N LYS A 98 7.45 14.51 -2.12
CA LYS A 98 7.30 15.84 -2.72
C LYS A 98 5.86 16.31 -2.74
N ALA A 99 4.95 15.44 -3.17
CA ALA A 99 3.52 15.78 -3.24
C ALA A 99 2.94 16.18 -1.89
N LEU A 100 3.37 15.51 -0.82
CA LEU A 100 2.90 15.80 0.54
C LEU A 100 3.54 17.05 1.14
N ARG A 101 4.72 17.44 0.67
CA ARG A 101 5.50 18.56 1.22
C ARG A 101 5.42 19.85 0.42
N GLU A 102 4.59 19.90 -0.60
CA GLU A 102 4.32 21.14 -1.31
C GLU A 102 3.66 22.15 -0.35
N PRO A 103 3.88 23.47 -0.55
CA PRO A 103 3.25 24.49 0.29
C PRO A 103 1.72 24.39 0.32
N HIS A 104 1.13 23.98 -0.79
CA HIS A 104 -0.31 23.71 -0.91
C HIS A 104 -0.51 22.34 -1.52
N PRO A 105 -0.40 21.27 -0.69
CA PRO A 105 -0.44 19.91 -1.22
C PRO A 105 -1.80 19.58 -1.83
N SER A 106 -1.78 19.04 -3.03
CA SER A 106 -2.98 18.57 -3.72
C SER A 106 -3.34 17.17 -3.24
N ARG A 107 -4.56 16.99 -2.80
CA ARG A 107 -5.08 15.69 -2.41
C ARG A 107 -5.00 14.67 -3.55
N ASP A 108 -5.39 15.10 -4.75
CA ASP A 108 -5.38 14.21 -5.92
C ASP A 108 -3.97 13.79 -6.30
N LYS A 109 -3.02 14.72 -6.27
CA LYS A 109 -1.62 14.41 -6.54
C LYS A 109 -1.03 13.49 -5.47
N ALA A 110 -1.35 13.72 -4.21
CA ALA A 110 -0.94 12.85 -3.11
C ALA A 110 -1.50 11.44 -3.28
N ARG A 111 -2.77 11.32 -3.60
CA ARG A 111 -3.42 10.02 -3.88
C ARG A 111 -2.71 9.29 -5.01
N GLN A 112 -2.45 9.99 -6.10
CA GLN A 112 -1.84 9.42 -7.29
C GLN A 112 -0.42 8.93 -7.02
N THR A 113 0.39 9.73 -6.36
CA THR A 113 1.78 9.39 -6.05
C THR A 113 1.87 8.27 -5.01
N LEU A 114 1.00 8.27 -4.01
CA LEU A 114 0.93 7.22 -3.00
C LEU A 114 0.44 5.89 -3.59
N ALA A 115 -0.50 5.94 -4.53
CA ALA A 115 -0.96 4.74 -5.24
C ALA A 115 0.18 4.14 -6.07
N ALA A 116 0.95 4.97 -6.75
CA ALA A 116 2.12 4.53 -7.52
C ALA A 116 3.19 3.93 -6.61
N LEU A 117 3.44 4.54 -5.46
CA LEU A 117 4.37 4.01 -4.47
C LEU A 117 3.90 2.65 -3.93
N MET A 118 2.63 2.54 -3.56
CA MET A 118 2.07 1.28 -3.08
C MET A 118 2.18 0.18 -4.13
N ALA A 119 1.91 0.49 -5.39
CA ALA A 119 2.04 -0.44 -6.50
C ALA A 119 3.49 -0.89 -6.69
N SER A 120 4.45 0.02 -6.60
CA SER A 120 5.88 -0.30 -6.73
C SER A 120 6.40 -1.15 -5.56
N LEU A 121 5.87 -0.93 -4.34
CA LEU A 121 6.20 -1.76 -3.18
C LEU A 121 5.63 -3.18 -3.33
N GLY A 122 4.48 -3.30 -4.00
CA GLY A 122 3.86 -4.60 -4.27
C GLY A 122 4.55 -5.35 -5.39
N ASP A 123 4.89 -4.63 -6.45
CA ASP A 123 5.55 -5.19 -7.63
C ASP A 123 6.45 -4.11 -8.26
N PRO A 124 7.73 -4.08 -7.87
CA PRO A 124 8.67 -3.06 -8.36
C PRO A 124 8.85 -3.06 -9.88
N SER A 125 8.61 -4.19 -10.54
CA SER A 125 8.73 -4.28 -11.99
C SER A 125 7.71 -3.40 -12.72
N ARG A 126 6.58 -3.09 -12.09
CA ARG A 126 5.55 -2.20 -12.64
C ARG A 126 5.96 -0.73 -12.65
N ALA A 127 6.96 -0.38 -11.87
CA ALA A 127 7.49 0.99 -11.83
C ALA A 127 8.54 1.22 -12.91
N ALA A 128 8.92 0.19 -13.63
CA ALA A 128 9.88 0.30 -14.74
C ALA A 128 9.31 1.20 -15.84
N PRO A 129 10.11 2.09 -16.42
CA PRO A 129 9.65 2.95 -17.51
C PRO A 129 9.31 2.19 -18.78
#